data_8dfab7e4a34de3278007aedbdc689a30
#
_entry.id   8dfab7e4a34de3278007aedbdc689a30
#
_cell.length_a   1.000
_cell.length_b   1.000
_cell.length_c   1.000
_cell.angle_alpha   90.00
_cell.angle_beta   90.00
_cell.angle_gamma   90.00
#
_symmetry.space_group_name_H-M   'P 1'
#
loop_
_entity.id
_entity.type
_entity.pdbx_description
1 polymer ?
#
loop_
_entity_poly.entity_id
_entity_poly.type
_entity_poly.pdbx_seq_one_letter_code
_entity_poly.pdbx_strand_id
1 'polypeptide(L)'
;HPFIVRDPNKCILCGLCVGDCDEVMGAGALGLVGRGFDTVVKPSLERPLAETGCISCGQCVTVCPTGALQERQSVVKEVPLDTKVTDTTCSFCSVGCGLHLESYGDMLIKSNPDKNAPVNHGLICGKGKWGFDCSVLEGKLTKPLVKIGAPTQLLKGTDGFRETDYHEALVLTAKKAESI
;
A
#
# COMPACT_ATOMS: atom_id res chain seq x y z
N HIS A 1 16.26 -0.67 0.95
CA HIS A 1 14.85 -0.82 1.28
C HIS A 1 14.13 -1.57 0.15
N PRO A 2 13.21 -2.49 0.44
CA PRO A 2 12.58 -3.31 -0.59
C PRO A 2 11.75 -2.49 -1.60
N PHE A 3 11.12 -1.41 -1.16
CA PHE A 3 10.19 -0.61 -1.97
C PHE A 3 10.69 0.78 -2.33
N ILE A 4 11.75 1.28 -1.69
CA ILE A 4 12.20 2.67 -1.83
C ILE A 4 13.67 2.70 -2.24
N VAL A 5 13.96 3.44 -3.29
CA VAL A 5 15.32 3.77 -3.75
C VAL A 5 15.66 5.19 -3.32
N ARG A 6 16.87 5.40 -2.87
CA ARG A 6 17.41 6.73 -2.53
C ARG A 6 18.59 7.08 -3.44
N ASP A 7 18.54 8.26 -4.01
CA ASP A 7 19.65 8.88 -4.74
C ASP A 7 19.97 10.25 -4.12
N PRO A 8 20.94 10.32 -3.19
CA PRO A 8 21.29 11.58 -2.55
C PRO A 8 21.74 12.68 -3.51
N ASN A 9 22.25 12.33 -4.69
CA ASN A 9 22.73 13.31 -5.67
C ASN A 9 21.60 14.15 -6.28
N LYS A 10 20.37 13.67 -6.21
CA LYS A 10 19.18 14.41 -6.66
C LYS A 10 18.52 15.23 -5.55
N CYS A 11 19.03 15.14 -4.31
CA CYS A 11 18.42 15.78 -3.16
C CYS A 11 18.76 17.28 -3.11
N ILE A 12 17.72 18.12 -3.05
CA ILE A 12 17.84 19.58 -2.88
C ILE A 12 17.68 20.03 -1.42
N LEU A 13 17.68 19.12 -0.48
CA LEU A 13 17.56 19.38 0.97
C LEU A 13 16.29 20.17 1.38
N CYS A 14 15.20 20.01 0.65
CA CYS A 14 13.94 20.73 0.96
C CYS A 14 13.30 20.32 2.28
N GLY A 15 13.68 19.20 2.89
CA GLY A 15 13.18 18.73 4.18
C GLY A 15 11.79 18.08 4.15
N LEU A 16 11.05 18.14 3.05
CA LEU A 16 9.66 17.64 2.97
C LEU A 16 9.52 16.18 3.41
N CYS A 17 10.42 15.31 2.96
CA CYS A 17 10.39 13.89 3.34
C CYS A 17 10.70 13.65 4.83
N VAL A 18 11.47 14.53 5.45
CA VAL A 18 11.78 14.46 6.89
C VAL A 18 10.59 14.89 7.71
N GLY A 19 10.01 16.07 7.41
CA GLY A 19 8.82 16.56 8.11
C GLY A 19 7.62 15.62 7.93
N ASP A 20 7.38 15.13 6.70
CA ASP A 20 6.28 14.19 6.45
C ASP A 20 6.46 12.86 7.19
N CYS A 21 7.71 12.35 7.26
CA CYS A 21 8.01 11.11 7.99
C CYS A 21 7.85 11.25 9.50
N ASP A 22 8.20 12.40 10.07
CA ASP A 22 8.18 12.66 11.51
C ASP A 22 6.82 13.20 11.97
N GLU A 23 6.37 14.30 11.39
CA GLU A 23 5.19 15.04 11.86
C GLU A 23 3.87 14.43 11.36
N VAL A 24 3.83 13.92 10.13
CA VAL A 24 2.60 13.40 9.53
C VAL A 24 2.46 11.89 9.79
N MET A 25 3.51 11.12 9.52
CA MET A 25 3.46 9.67 9.66
C MET A 25 3.91 9.16 11.03
N GLY A 26 4.54 10.01 11.85
CA GLY A 26 5.02 9.66 13.18
C GLY A 26 6.10 8.58 13.21
N ALA A 27 6.81 8.35 12.10
CA ALA A 27 7.79 7.28 11.98
C ALA A 27 9.23 7.72 12.30
N GLY A 28 9.58 8.99 12.04
CA GLY A 28 10.88 9.57 12.33
C GLY A 28 12.07 8.80 11.73
N ALA A 29 11.87 8.10 10.62
CA ALA A 29 12.88 7.23 10.04
C ALA A 29 13.93 7.99 9.21
N LEU A 30 13.63 9.20 8.79
CA LEU A 30 14.52 10.10 8.04
C LEU A 30 14.80 11.35 8.85
N GLY A 31 16.03 11.84 8.75
CA GLY A 31 16.46 13.07 9.40
C GLY A 31 17.50 13.84 8.59
N LEU A 32 17.67 15.13 8.91
CA LEU A 32 18.80 15.92 8.43
C LEU A 32 20.02 15.62 9.30
N VAL A 33 21.10 15.20 8.69
CA VAL A 33 22.36 14.83 9.37
C VAL A 33 23.48 15.73 8.83
N GLY A 34 24.40 16.11 9.71
CA GLY A 34 25.45 17.08 9.40
C GLY A 34 24.97 18.51 9.58
N ARG A 35 25.80 19.44 9.13
CA ARG A 35 25.50 20.88 9.18
C ARG A 35 26.19 21.63 8.04
N GLY A 36 25.62 22.78 7.68
CA GLY A 36 26.14 23.58 6.58
C GLY A 36 26.12 22.81 5.27
N PHE A 37 27.20 22.85 4.53
CA PHE A 37 27.32 22.18 3.23
C PHE A 37 27.38 20.65 3.32
N ASP A 38 27.68 20.09 4.49
CA ASP A 38 27.71 18.64 4.72
C ASP A 38 26.34 18.07 5.13
N THR A 39 25.31 18.90 5.13
CA THR A 39 23.95 18.45 5.48
C THR A 39 23.42 17.50 4.42
N VAL A 40 22.90 16.37 4.86
CA VAL A 40 22.27 15.36 4.00
C VAL A 40 21.04 14.77 4.67
N VAL A 41 20.08 14.30 3.88
CA VAL A 41 18.97 13.50 4.38
C VAL A 41 19.43 12.06 4.52
N LYS A 42 19.39 11.52 5.74
CA LYS A 42 19.77 10.12 6.02
C LYS A 42 18.76 9.44 6.94
N PRO A 43 18.70 8.10 6.91
CA PRO A 43 18.01 7.33 7.94
C PRO A 43 18.70 7.47 9.30
N SER A 44 17.98 7.22 10.37
CA SER A 44 18.48 7.25 11.74
C SER A 44 19.72 6.36 11.90
N LEU A 45 20.74 6.89 12.56
CA LEU A 45 22.02 6.21 12.87
C LEU A 45 22.74 5.65 11.63
N GLU A 46 22.53 6.23 10.46
CA GLU A 46 23.12 5.79 9.17
C GLU A 46 22.81 4.33 8.79
N ARG A 47 21.84 3.71 9.44
CA ARG A 47 21.37 2.36 9.11
C ARG A 47 20.65 2.33 7.77
N PRO A 48 20.56 1.18 7.10
CA PRO A 48 19.64 1.01 5.98
C PRO A 48 18.21 1.39 6.39
N LEU A 49 17.49 2.12 5.53
CA LEU A 49 16.14 2.60 5.85
C LEU A 49 15.18 1.48 6.31
N ALA A 50 15.35 0.27 5.80
CA ALA A 50 14.56 -0.89 6.21
C ALA A 50 14.85 -1.40 7.64
N GLU A 51 15.98 -0.98 8.23
CA GLU A 51 16.41 -1.37 9.58
C GLU A 51 16.15 -0.27 10.62
N THR A 52 15.42 0.77 10.23
CA THR A 52 14.99 1.87 11.08
C THR A 52 13.51 1.74 11.46
N GLY A 53 12.93 2.75 12.12
CA GLY A 53 11.50 2.83 12.37
C GLY A 53 10.62 3.02 11.12
N CYS A 54 11.15 2.80 9.92
CA CYS A 54 10.41 2.97 8.67
C CYS A 54 9.24 1.98 8.57
N ILE A 55 8.04 2.51 8.43
CA ILE A 55 6.80 1.73 8.28
C ILE A 55 6.44 1.42 6.82
N SER A 56 7.36 1.71 5.90
CA SER A 56 7.19 1.47 4.45
C SER A 56 5.95 2.13 3.82
N CYS A 57 5.47 3.26 4.35
CA CYS A 57 4.28 3.93 3.83
C CYS A 57 4.46 4.55 2.43
N GLY A 58 5.70 4.89 2.04
CA GLY A 58 6.00 5.50 0.74
C GLY A 58 5.70 6.99 0.64
N GLN A 59 5.26 7.65 1.71
CA GLN A 59 4.94 9.09 1.69
C GLN A 59 6.14 9.96 1.35
N CYS A 60 7.31 9.63 1.88
CA CYS A 60 8.56 10.32 1.54
C CYS A 60 8.88 10.31 0.02
N VAL A 61 8.42 9.28 -0.70
CA VAL A 61 8.50 9.21 -2.17
C VAL A 61 7.48 10.16 -2.81
N THR A 62 6.26 10.18 -2.28
CA THR A 62 5.15 10.99 -2.80
C THR A 62 5.44 12.49 -2.70
N VAL A 63 6.12 12.94 -1.63
CA VAL A 63 6.42 14.36 -1.40
C VAL A 63 7.76 14.80 -1.99
N CYS A 64 8.60 13.90 -2.49
CA CYS A 64 9.90 14.24 -3.04
C CYS A 64 9.79 14.93 -4.40
N PRO A 65 10.18 16.22 -4.53
CA PRO A 65 9.99 16.96 -5.77
C PRO A 65 11.02 16.63 -6.85
N THR A 66 12.15 16.00 -6.47
CA THR A 66 13.30 15.80 -7.38
C THR A 66 13.53 14.33 -7.74
N GLY A 67 12.73 13.41 -7.17
CA GLY A 67 12.96 11.98 -7.34
C GLY A 67 14.26 11.48 -6.65
N ALA A 68 14.75 12.19 -5.63
CA ALA A 68 15.81 11.69 -4.76
C ALA A 68 15.33 10.46 -3.95
N LEU A 69 14.03 10.36 -3.72
CA LEU A 69 13.34 9.20 -3.20
C LEU A 69 12.37 8.71 -4.27
N GLN A 70 12.49 7.45 -4.66
CA GLN A 70 11.71 6.85 -5.74
C GLN A 70 11.18 5.49 -5.32
N GLU A 71 10.09 5.06 -5.96
CA GLU A 71 9.61 3.69 -5.86
C GLU A 71 10.60 2.73 -6.50
N ARG A 72 10.91 1.64 -5.82
CA ARG A 72 11.63 0.52 -6.42
C ARG A 72 10.63 -0.29 -7.23
N GLN A 73 10.45 0.06 -8.47
CA GLN A 73 9.61 -0.73 -9.37
C GLN A 73 10.36 -1.99 -9.78
N SER A 74 9.68 -3.13 -9.71
CA SER A 74 10.22 -4.41 -10.17
C SER A 74 10.31 -4.49 -11.69
N VAL A 75 9.56 -3.65 -12.38
CA VAL A 75 9.48 -3.62 -13.84
C VAL A 75 9.50 -2.17 -14.29
N VAL A 76 10.49 -1.85 -15.14
CA VAL A 76 10.38 -0.83 -16.16
C VAL A 76 10.99 0.53 -15.95
N LYS A 77 11.78 0.85 -16.97
CA LYS A 77 12.00 2.20 -17.47
C LYS A 77 10.67 2.93 -17.54
N GLU A 78 10.61 4.12 -16.98
CA GLU A 78 9.52 5.06 -17.19
C GLU A 78 9.48 5.46 -18.66
N VAL A 79 8.80 4.65 -19.45
CA VAL A 79 8.37 5.07 -20.78
C VAL A 79 7.02 5.73 -20.59
N PRO A 80 6.68 6.78 -21.34
CA PRO A 80 5.32 7.29 -21.33
C PRO A 80 4.37 6.16 -21.75
N LEU A 81 3.70 5.55 -20.78
CA LEU A 81 2.67 4.56 -21.02
C LEU A 81 1.33 5.31 -20.93
N ASP A 82 0.45 5.00 -21.86
CA ASP A 82 -0.93 5.46 -21.77
C ASP A 82 -1.63 4.64 -20.69
N THR A 83 -1.58 5.14 -19.45
CA THR A 83 -2.10 4.45 -18.27
C THR A 83 -3.52 4.91 -17.98
N LYS A 84 -4.37 3.95 -17.59
CA LYS A 84 -5.70 4.24 -17.07
C LYS A 84 -5.63 4.38 -15.54
N VAL A 85 -6.14 5.49 -15.03
CA VAL A 85 -6.33 5.72 -13.59
C VAL A 85 -7.76 5.33 -13.21
N THR A 86 -7.90 4.52 -12.17
CA THR A 86 -9.20 4.09 -11.63
C THR A 86 -9.26 4.39 -10.14
N ASP A 87 -10.30 5.11 -9.73
CA ASP A 87 -10.57 5.39 -8.32
C ASP A 87 -11.18 4.16 -7.67
N THR A 88 -10.67 3.81 -6.50
CA THR A 88 -11.12 2.64 -5.75
C THR A 88 -10.90 2.80 -4.26
N THR A 89 -11.41 1.84 -3.50
CA THR A 89 -11.22 1.75 -2.05
C THR A 89 -10.25 0.61 -1.73
N CYS A 90 -9.31 0.86 -0.82
CA CYS A 90 -8.37 -0.15 -0.33
C CYS A 90 -9.12 -1.28 0.38
N SER A 91 -8.84 -2.52 0.00
CA SER A 91 -9.50 -3.73 0.52
C SER A 91 -8.75 -4.41 1.67
N PHE A 92 -7.60 -3.88 2.13
CA PHE A 92 -6.77 -4.56 3.14
C PHE A 92 -7.30 -4.49 4.56
N CYS A 93 -8.00 -3.43 4.91
CA CYS A 93 -8.57 -3.27 6.25
C CYS A 93 -9.83 -2.39 6.22
N SER A 94 -10.51 -2.28 7.36
CA SER A 94 -11.78 -1.55 7.51
C SER A 94 -11.64 -0.03 7.49
N VAL A 95 -10.44 0.54 7.40
CA VAL A 95 -10.25 1.99 7.26
C VAL A 95 -10.86 2.52 5.97
N GLY A 96 -10.80 1.74 4.87
CA GLY A 96 -11.44 2.11 3.62
C GLY A 96 -10.78 3.30 2.91
N CYS A 97 -9.44 3.36 2.91
CA CYS A 97 -8.70 4.43 2.24
C CYS A 97 -9.02 4.51 0.75
N GLY A 98 -9.27 5.73 0.25
CA GLY A 98 -9.40 6.00 -1.18
C GLY A 98 -8.05 5.93 -1.89
N LEU A 99 -8.03 5.25 -3.04
CA LEU A 99 -6.86 5.00 -3.86
C LEU A 99 -7.12 5.34 -5.33
N HIS A 100 -6.05 5.74 -6.01
CA HIS A 100 -5.95 5.75 -7.47
C HIS A 100 -5.08 4.57 -7.89
N LEU A 101 -5.65 3.60 -8.60
CA LEU A 101 -4.90 2.52 -9.22
C LEU A 101 -4.60 2.88 -10.67
N GLU A 102 -3.32 2.80 -11.02
CA GLU A 102 -2.85 2.98 -12.38
C GLU A 102 -2.66 1.60 -13.03
N SER A 103 -3.24 1.42 -14.21
CA SER A 103 -3.11 0.19 -15.00
C SER A 103 -2.70 0.48 -16.44
N TYR A 104 -1.99 -0.48 -17.04
CA TYR A 104 -1.70 -0.54 -18.46
C TYR A 104 -2.23 -1.87 -19.00
N GLY A 105 -3.27 -1.82 -19.81
CA GLY A 105 -4.05 -3.01 -20.14
C GLY A 105 -4.59 -3.67 -18.86
N ASP A 106 -4.32 -4.96 -18.71
CA ASP A 106 -4.75 -5.74 -17.55
C ASP A 106 -3.73 -5.74 -16.37
N MET A 107 -2.60 -5.05 -16.54
CA MET A 107 -1.54 -5.01 -15.54
C MET A 107 -1.70 -3.80 -14.63
N LEU A 108 -1.75 -4.02 -13.31
CA LEU A 108 -1.66 -2.96 -12.31
C LEU A 108 -0.20 -2.52 -12.18
N ILE A 109 0.05 -1.23 -12.33
CA ILE A 109 1.40 -0.66 -12.31
C ILE A 109 1.68 0.01 -10.99
N LYS A 110 0.69 0.76 -10.43
CA LYS A 110 0.93 1.63 -9.29
C LYS A 110 -0.34 1.84 -8.48
N SER A 111 -0.15 2.03 -7.18
CA SER A 111 -1.18 2.47 -6.25
C SER A 111 -0.77 3.78 -5.60
N ASN A 112 -1.61 4.80 -5.72
CA ASN A 112 -1.42 6.10 -5.07
C ASN A 112 -2.61 6.41 -4.17
N PRO A 113 -2.40 7.12 -3.05
CA PRO A 113 -3.50 7.58 -2.23
C PRO A 113 -4.28 8.70 -2.95
N ASP A 114 -5.59 8.67 -2.82
CA ASP A 114 -6.44 9.79 -3.24
C ASP A 114 -6.34 10.92 -2.22
N LYS A 115 -5.86 12.08 -2.67
CA LYS A 115 -5.69 13.28 -1.82
C LYS A 115 -7.02 13.89 -1.39
N ASN A 116 -8.08 13.63 -2.14
CA ASN A 116 -9.42 14.16 -1.89
C ASN A 116 -10.31 13.20 -1.10
N ALA A 117 -9.84 11.98 -0.85
CA ALA A 117 -10.60 11.01 -0.09
C ALA A 117 -10.80 11.46 1.37
N PRO A 118 -12.07 11.50 1.86
CA PRO A 118 -12.39 12.04 3.18
C PRO A 118 -11.87 11.18 4.33
N VAL A 119 -11.48 9.93 4.06
CA VAL A 119 -11.02 8.98 5.08
C VAL A 119 -9.53 9.09 5.34
N ASN A 120 -8.72 9.19 4.30
CA ASN A 120 -7.26 9.10 4.42
C ASN A 120 -6.50 10.36 3.96
N HIS A 121 -7.18 11.36 3.37
CA HIS A 121 -6.61 12.67 3.03
C HIS A 121 -5.23 12.59 2.34
N GLY A 122 -5.04 11.63 1.42
CA GLY A 122 -3.77 11.43 0.73
C GLY A 122 -2.74 10.61 1.50
N LEU A 123 -3.05 10.07 2.68
CA LEU A 123 -2.17 9.20 3.44
C LEU A 123 -2.51 7.73 3.17
N ILE A 124 -1.49 6.88 3.18
CA ILE A 124 -1.67 5.44 2.96
C ILE A 124 -0.60 4.65 3.71
N CYS A 125 -0.95 3.46 4.15
CA CYS A 125 0.03 2.53 4.71
C CYS A 125 0.72 1.70 3.63
N GLY A 126 1.82 1.03 4.00
CA GLY A 126 2.58 0.21 3.06
C GLY A 126 1.77 -0.90 2.37
N LYS A 127 0.73 -1.45 3.02
CA LYS A 127 -0.12 -2.47 2.39
C LYS A 127 -0.90 -1.90 1.21
N GLY A 128 -1.55 -0.76 1.38
CA GLY A 128 -2.30 -0.11 0.31
C GLY A 128 -1.38 0.44 -0.79
N LYS A 129 -0.17 0.87 -0.43
CA LYS A 129 0.79 1.43 -1.38
C LYS A 129 1.45 0.36 -2.26
N TRP A 130 1.86 -0.77 -1.66
CA TRP A 130 2.69 -1.76 -2.35
C TRP A 130 2.01 -3.10 -2.59
N GLY A 131 0.91 -3.37 -1.88
CA GLY A 131 0.27 -4.69 -1.90
C GLY A 131 -0.78 -4.89 -2.99
N PHE A 132 -0.90 -3.99 -3.96
CA PHE A 132 -1.92 -4.08 -5.02
C PHE A 132 -1.76 -5.34 -5.91
N ASP A 133 -0.58 -5.94 -5.96
CA ASP A 133 -0.32 -7.20 -6.66
C ASP A 133 -1.16 -8.37 -6.13
N CYS A 134 -1.62 -8.29 -4.88
CA CYS A 134 -2.49 -9.33 -4.31
C CYS A 134 -3.83 -9.47 -5.07
N SER A 135 -4.22 -8.49 -5.86
CA SER A 135 -5.43 -8.53 -6.68
C SER A 135 -5.34 -9.51 -7.86
N VAL A 136 -4.11 -9.82 -8.30
CA VAL A 136 -3.83 -10.68 -9.47
C VAL A 136 -3.15 -12.00 -9.09
N LEU A 137 -3.00 -12.31 -7.79
CA LEU A 137 -2.38 -13.54 -7.32
C LEU A 137 -3.22 -14.76 -7.72
N GLU A 138 -2.55 -15.83 -8.14
CA GLU A 138 -3.17 -17.13 -8.36
C GLU A 138 -3.80 -17.66 -7.06
N GLY A 139 -4.95 -18.31 -7.17
CA GLY A 139 -5.68 -18.86 -6.02
C GLY A 139 -6.52 -17.83 -5.24
N LYS A 140 -6.62 -16.59 -5.73
CA LYS A 140 -7.54 -15.62 -5.13
C LYS A 140 -8.99 -16.10 -5.28
N LEU A 141 -9.74 -16.02 -4.18
CA LEU A 141 -11.17 -16.33 -4.20
C LEU A 141 -11.92 -15.28 -5.02
N THR A 142 -12.59 -15.71 -6.08
CA THR A 142 -13.39 -14.85 -6.97
C THR A 142 -14.88 -14.95 -6.71
N LYS A 143 -15.29 -15.95 -5.92
CA LYS A 143 -16.68 -16.18 -5.53
C LYS A 143 -16.78 -16.36 -4.01
N PRO A 144 -17.93 -16.04 -3.42
CA PRO A 144 -18.18 -16.35 -2.02
C PRO A 144 -18.13 -17.86 -1.78
N LEU A 145 -17.65 -18.24 -0.60
CA LEU A 145 -17.60 -19.63 -0.15
C LEU A 145 -18.47 -19.82 1.09
N VAL A 146 -19.30 -20.83 1.07
CA VAL A 146 -20.12 -21.23 2.21
C VAL A 146 -19.57 -22.53 2.78
N LYS A 147 -19.34 -22.55 4.10
CA LYS A 147 -18.85 -23.75 4.81
C LYS A 147 -19.89 -24.85 4.80
N ILE A 148 -19.47 -26.07 4.44
CA ILE A 148 -20.28 -27.29 4.49
C ILE A 148 -19.82 -28.08 5.71
N GLY A 149 -20.73 -28.33 6.67
CA GLY A 149 -20.46 -29.18 7.83
C GLY A 149 -20.22 -28.46 9.16
N ALA A 150 -19.90 -29.22 10.20
CA ALA A 150 -19.80 -28.70 11.56
C ALA A 150 -18.63 -27.74 11.78
N PRO A 151 -18.74 -26.78 12.71
CA PRO A 151 -17.77 -25.69 12.89
C PRO A 151 -16.40 -26.12 13.43
N THR A 152 -16.22 -27.37 13.82
CA THR A 152 -15.10 -27.85 14.67
C THR A 152 -13.91 -28.40 13.91
N GLN A 153 -13.92 -28.53 12.59
CA GLN A 153 -12.74 -29.00 11.84
C GLN A 153 -11.96 -27.81 11.25
N LEU A 154 -10.69 -27.69 11.65
CA LEU A 154 -9.69 -26.85 10.98
C LEU A 154 -9.42 -27.45 9.60
N LEU A 155 -10.17 -27.02 8.60
CA LEU A 155 -9.98 -27.43 7.20
C LEU A 155 -8.86 -26.60 6.59
N LYS A 156 -7.93 -27.24 5.90
CA LYS A 156 -6.87 -26.57 5.16
C LYS A 156 -7.40 -26.25 3.75
N GLY A 157 -7.17 -25.00 3.31
CA GLY A 157 -7.59 -24.57 1.98
C GLY A 157 -9.10 -24.39 1.84
N THR A 158 -9.65 -24.77 0.69
CA THR A 158 -11.09 -24.69 0.37
C THR A 158 -11.87 -25.95 0.69
N ASP A 159 -11.23 -26.97 1.27
CA ASP A 159 -11.88 -28.21 1.65
C ASP A 159 -13.02 -27.97 2.65
N GLY A 160 -14.18 -28.52 2.38
CA GLY A 160 -15.38 -28.28 3.21
C GLY A 160 -16.11 -26.97 2.97
N PHE A 161 -15.76 -26.27 1.90
CA PHE A 161 -16.50 -25.10 1.40
C PHE A 161 -17.10 -25.41 0.03
N ARG A 162 -18.25 -24.80 -0.26
CA ARG A 162 -18.82 -24.77 -1.61
C ARG A 162 -18.86 -23.35 -2.14
N GLU A 163 -18.67 -23.18 -3.42
CA GLU A 163 -18.91 -21.90 -4.09
C GLU A 163 -20.39 -21.57 -4.09
N THR A 164 -20.70 -20.30 -3.98
CA THR A 164 -22.04 -19.75 -4.05
C THR A 164 -22.03 -18.39 -4.73
N ASP A 165 -23.20 -17.82 -4.98
CA ASP A 165 -23.33 -16.44 -5.43
C ASP A 165 -23.43 -15.47 -4.24
N TYR A 166 -23.28 -14.17 -4.54
CA TYR A 166 -23.36 -13.13 -3.51
C TYR A 166 -24.74 -13.02 -2.87
N HIS A 167 -25.81 -13.30 -3.62
CA HIS A 167 -27.17 -13.22 -3.10
C HIS A 167 -27.39 -14.30 -2.03
N GLU A 168 -27.07 -15.55 -2.32
CA GLU A 168 -27.19 -16.64 -1.35
C GLU A 168 -26.29 -16.38 -0.13
N ALA A 169 -25.06 -15.95 -0.32
CA ALA A 169 -24.14 -15.65 0.79
C ALA A 169 -24.69 -14.58 1.72
N LEU A 170 -25.27 -13.51 1.18
CA LEU A 170 -25.88 -12.43 1.95
C LEU A 170 -27.14 -12.90 2.70
N VAL A 171 -28.01 -13.69 2.05
CA VAL A 171 -29.20 -14.24 2.70
C VAL A 171 -28.83 -15.15 3.87
N LEU A 172 -27.84 -16.02 3.70
CA LEU A 172 -27.36 -16.89 4.78
C LEU A 172 -26.76 -16.09 5.94
N THR A 173 -25.98 -15.02 5.63
CA THR A 173 -25.40 -14.15 6.64
C THR A 173 -26.50 -13.40 7.43
N ALA A 174 -27.48 -12.83 6.73
CA ALA A 174 -28.62 -12.14 7.36
C ALA A 174 -29.41 -13.07 8.29
N LYS A 175 -29.81 -14.26 7.82
CA LYS A 175 -30.51 -15.26 8.65
C LYS A 175 -29.68 -15.64 9.88
N LYS A 176 -28.36 -15.77 9.75
CA LYS A 176 -27.51 -16.08 10.89
C LYS A 176 -27.44 -14.93 11.88
N ALA A 177 -27.37 -13.70 11.41
CA ALA A 177 -27.37 -12.51 12.27
C ALA A 177 -28.72 -12.35 13.02
N GLU A 178 -29.85 -12.61 12.38
CA GLU A 178 -31.18 -12.58 13.01
C GLU A 178 -31.34 -13.65 14.10
N SER A 179 -30.55 -14.72 14.05
CA SER A 179 -30.62 -15.85 15.02
C SER A 179 -29.77 -15.64 16.27
N ILE A 180 -29.03 -14.53 16.37
CA ILE A 180 -28.16 -14.16 17.51
C ILE A 180 -28.91 -13.16 18.39
#